data_8a90f8c9b133368443e74b197b118075
#
_entry.id   8a90f8c9b133368443e74b197b118075
#
_cell.length_a   1.000
_cell.length_b   1.000
_cell.length_c   1.000
_cell.angle_alpha   90.00
_cell.angle_beta   90.00
_cell.angle_gamma   90.00
#
_symmetry.space_group_name_H-M   'P 1'
#
loop_
_entity.id
_entity.type
_entity.pdbx_description
1 polymer ?
#
loop_
_entity_poly.entity_id
_entity_poly.type
_entity_poly.pdbx_seq_one_letter_code
_entity_poly.pdbx_strand_id
1 'polypeptide(L)'
;CELRQVHKAGNLLWVRKTARAVDDAEGQRVILLVCEDITATLQLSEELSYQASHDALTGLFNRREFDRRIQQLLHSAQSGETEHALCYLDLDQFKVINDICGHIAGDQLLRELGQVLKAKIRQRDTLARLGGDEFGLLLEDCSLRYAERVANDMQQAVQQFRFVWEGRTFGIGVSIGLIPISRSSDSLTTLLSQADAACYAAKDAGRNRIHVHDDADTDLVKRQGEMRLVSRINQALERDHFHLAFQPITPISSSLPSGDHYELLIRMQDEEGRVVPPRVFLAAAERYNLSTKVDNWVIAKAFDWLERHSDQLDRLYLCSTNLSGHSLGDDRFLKYIIDMFERTNLPPDKLCFEITETAAIANLTAATQFINELKSLGCHFALDDFGSGLSSFAYLRNLPVDFIKIDGVFVKDITHDRIALAMVNSINDIGHVMGKKTIAEFVESEGILQKLREIGVDYAQGYSIGRPQPIEDMT
;
A
#
# COMPACT_ATOMS: atom_id res chain seq x y z
N CYS A 1 13.52 21.32 35.40
CA CYS A 1 12.08 21.45 35.32
C CYS A 1 11.70 22.19 34.03
N GLU A 2 10.53 21.88 33.47
CA GLU A 2 9.97 22.55 32.32
C GLU A 2 8.74 23.36 32.78
N LEU A 3 8.63 24.59 32.32
CA LEU A 3 7.56 25.47 32.74
C LEU A 3 7.23 26.51 31.65
N ARG A 4 5.99 26.98 31.67
CA ARG A 4 5.53 28.08 30.81
C ARG A 4 5.98 29.42 31.39
N GLN A 5 6.54 30.28 30.57
CA GLN A 5 6.90 31.64 30.89
C GLN A 5 6.34 32.61 29.85
N VAL A 6 6.04 33.82 30.28
CA VAL A 6 5.62 34.90 29.38
C VAL A 6 6.87 35.67 28.96
N HIS A 7 7.15 35.71 27.68
CA HIS A 7 8.22 36.57 27.13
C HIS A 7 7.88 38.04 27.30
N LYS A 8 8.90 38.89 27.34
CA LYS A 8 8.74 40.34 27.49
C LYS A 8 7.81 40.98 26.44
N ALA A 9 7.69 40.37 25.27
CA ALA A 9 6.78 40.75 24.19
C ALA A 9 5.34 40.22 24.35
N GLY A 10 5.00 39.51 25.45
CA GLY A 10 3.68 38.95 25.73
C GLY A 10 3.48 37.51 25.23
N ASN A 11 4.40 36.93 24.47
CA ASN A 11 4.28 35.57 23.96
C ASN A 11 4.59 34.53 25.04
N LEU A 12 3.87 33.39 25.01
CA LEU A 12 4.15 32.24 25.87
C LEU A 12 5.34 31.43 25.32
N LEU A 13 6.30 31.13 26.19
CA LEU A 13 7.44 30.30 25.91
C LEU A 13 7.46 29.08 26.84
N TRP A 14 7.94 27.94 26.33
CA TRP A 14 8.31 26.82 27.16
C TRP A 14 9.80 26.87 27.46
N VAL A 15 10.16 26.94 28.75
CA VAL A 15 11.54 27.07 29.21
C VAL A 15 11.92 25.89 30.07
N ARG A 16 13.01 25.21 29.69
CA ARG A 16 13.67 24.20 30.51
C ARG A 16 14.69 24.89 31.40
N LYS A 17 14.52 24.79 32.72
CA LYS A 17 15.47 25.33 33.71
C LYS A 17 16.25 24.22 34.38
N THR A 18 17.58 24.33 34.31
CA THR A 18 18.52 23.44 35.01
C THR A 18 19.35 24.28 35.96
N ALA A 19 19.33 23.91 37.24
CA ALA A 19 20.16 24.59 38.27
C ALA A 19 21.28 23.64 38.71
N ARG A 20 22.49 24.18 38.76
CA ARG A 20 23.67 23.50 39.32
C ARG A 20 24.36 24.40 40.30
N ALA A 21 24.81 23.82 41.46
CA ALA A 21 25.70 24.51 42.36
C ALA A 21 27.12 24.42 41.80
N VAL A 22 27.76 25.52 41.64
CA VAL A 22 29.19 25.65 41.19
C VAL A 22 29.94 26.60 42.13
N ASP A 23 31.21 26.46 42.25
CA ASP A 23 32.05 27.41 42.98
C ASP A 23 32.52 28.48 41.98
N ASP A 24 32.39 29.77 42.37
CA ASP A 24 32.84 30.90 41.55
C ASP A 24 34.40 31.05 41.64
N ALA A 25 34.92 32.06 40.93
CA ALA A 25 36.33 32.32 40.90
C ALA A 25 36.94 32.74 42.29
N GLU A 26 36.09 33.12 43.24
CA GLU A 26 36.42 33.50 44.61
C GLU A 26 36.18 32.34 45.59
N GLY A 27 35.78 31.15 45.12
CA GLY A 27 35.52 29.98 45.94
C GLY A 27 34.15 30.01 46.68
N GLN A 28 33.24 30.94 46.31
CA GLN A 28 31.88 30.98 46.88
C GLN A 28 30.93 30.06 46.08
N ARG A 29 30.08 29.36 46.79
CA ARG A 29 29.06 28.47 46.21
C ARG A 29 27.91 29.25 45.64
N VAL A 30 27.79 29.27 44.33
CA VAL A 30 26.73 29.95 43.57
C VAL A 30 25.84 28.95 42.81
N ILE A 31 24.65 29.35 42.50
CA ILE A 31 23.73 28.53 41.66
C ILE A 31 23.80 29.02 40.22
N LEU A 32 24.34 28.22 39.35
CA LEU A 32 24.28 28.44 37.92
C LEU A 32 22.90 28.00 37.44
N LEU A 33 22.09 28.91 36.89
CA LEU A 33 20.81 28.64 36.30
C LEU A 33 20.90 28.74 34.79
N VAL A 34 20.72 27.61 34.11
CA VAL A 34 20.65 27.54 32.65
C VAL A 34 19.17 27.50 32.26
N CYS A 35 18.77 28.44 31.41
CA CYS A 35 17.40 28.55 30.88
C CYS A 35 17.49 28.32 29.36
N GLU A 36 16.80 27.29 28.87
CA GLU A 36 16.74 26.92 27.46
C GLU A 36 15.32 27.12 26.97
N ASP A 37 15.13 27.84 25.88
CA ASP A 37 13.83 27.92 25.19
C ASP A 37 13.60 26.65 24.38
N ILE A 38 12.64 25.84 24.82
CA ILE A 38 12.27 24.57 24.19
C ILE A 38 10.95 24.65 23.43
N THR A 39 10.41 25.86 23.18
CA THR A 39 9.10 26.07 22.54
C THR A 39 9.06 25.44 21.17
N ALA A 40 10.06 25.71 20.32
CA ALA A 40 10.12 25.15 18.97
C ALA A 40 10.30 23.62 19.01
N THR A 41 11.10 23.10 19.95
CA THR A 41 11.32 21.66 20.12
C THR A 41 10.04 20.94 20.53
N LEU A 42 9.27 21.51 21.45
CA LEU A 42 7.97 20.93 21.87
C LEU A 42 6.94 21.02 20.77
N GLN A 43 6.83 22.13 20.05
CA GLN A 43 5.93 22.28 18.91
C GLN A 43 6.24 21.26 17.83
N LEU A 44 7.51 21.10 17.48
CA LEU A 44 7.94 20.09 16.49
C LEU A 44 7.64 18.67 16.97
N SER A 45 7.86 18.38 18.25
CA SER A 45 7.53 17.08 18.84
C SER A 45 6.03 16.79 18.83
N GLU A 46 5.19 17.79 19.13
CA GLU A 46 3.73 17.68 19.06
C GLU A 46 3.27 17.47 17.60
N GLU A 47 3.84 18.19 16.65
CA GLU A 47 3.53 18.06 15.24
C GLU A 47 3.95 16.68 14.71
N LEU A 48 5.15 16.20 15.03
CA LEU A 48 5.59 14.85 14.70
C LEU A 48 4.70 13.77 15.32
N SER A 49 4.28 13.96 16.57
CA SER A 49 3.36 13.04 17.24
C SER A 49 1.99 13.03 16.59
N TYR A 50 1.51 14.19 16.14
CA TYR A 50 0.24 14.31 15.41
C TYR A 50 0.35 13.61 14.05
N GLN A 51 1.38 13.87 13.26
CA GLN A 51 1.61 13.22 11.97
C GLN A 51 1.78 11.70 12.11
N ALA A 52 2.45 11.23 13.16
CA ALA A 52 2.61 9.81 13.43
C ALA A 52 1.28 9.07 13.72
N SER A 53 0.22 9.79 14.12
CA SER A 53 -1.06 9.23 14.54
C SER A 53 -2.26 9.61 13.65
N HIS A 54 -2.10 10.58 12.74
CA HIS A 54 -3.21 11.07 11.91
C HIS A 54 -2.90 10.98 10.42
N ASP A 55 -3.95 10.83 9.61
CA ASP A 55 -3.90 10.88 8.15
C ASP A 55 -3.80 12.34 7.70
N ALA A 56 -2.79 12.66 6.90
CA ALA A 56 -2.49 14.04 6.47
C ALA A 56 -3.60 14.65 5.60
N LEU A 57 -4.37 13.83 4.86
CA LEU A 57 -5.42 14.30 3.97
C LEU A 57 -6.69 14.67 4.73
N THR A 58 -7.15 13.80 5.62
CA THR A 58 -8.47 13.91 6.27
C THR A 58 -8.40 14.44 7.69
N GLY A 59 -7.23 14.42 8.35
CA GLY A 59 -7.06 14.75 9.77
C GLY A 59 -7.73 13.74 10.72
N LEU A 60 -8.15 12.58 10.23
CA LEU A 60 -8.60 11.44 11.02
C LEU A 60 -7.39 10.66 11.53
N PHE A 61 -7.58 9.68 12.41
CA PHE A 61 -6.50 8.78 12.76
C PHE A 61 -6.02 8.01 11.52
N ASN A 62 -4.72 7.69 11.48
CA ASN A 62 -4.14 6.87 10.43
C ASN A 62 -4.25 5.38 10.77
N ARG A 63 -3.89 4.50 9.83
CA ARG A 63 -3.90 3.05 9.98
C ARG A 63 -3.10 2.58 11.20
N ARG A 64 -1.90 3.13 11.42
CA ARG A 64 -1.03 2.74 12.53
C ARG A 64 -1.68 2.99 13.90
N GLU A 65 -2.27 4.14 14.09
CA GLU A 65 -2.97 4.48 15.33
C GLU A 65 -4.25 3.65 15.51
N PHE A 66 -4.95 3.35 14.42
CA PHE A 66 -6.11 2.48 14.40
C PHE A 66 -5.76 1.06 14.87
N ASP A 67 -4.72 0.45 14.29
CA ASP A 67 -4.25 -0.89 14.66
C ASP A 67 -3.83 -0.95 16.14
N ARG A 68 -3.13 0.08 16.64
CA ARG A 68 -2.76 0.20 18.06
C ARG A 68 -3.99 0.23 18.96
N ARG A 69 -5.04 0.96 18.57
CA ARG A 69 -6.28 1.06 19.34
C ARG A 69 -7.08 -0.25 19.31
N ILE A 70 -7.14 -0.94 18.18
CA ILE A 70 -7.74 -2.30 18.14
C ILE A 70 -7.06 -3.22 19.14
N GLN A 71 -5.73 -3.23 19.22
CA GLN A 71 -5.00 -4.05 20.19
C GLN A 71 -5.38 -3.71 21.64
N GLN A 72 -5.57 -2.45 21.97
CA GLN A 72 -6.02 -2.03 23.29
C GLN A 72 -7.42 -2.53 23.62
N LEU A 73 -8.37 -2.37 22.68
CA LEU A 73 -9.75 -2.84 22.84
C LEU A 73 -9.83 -4.36 22.92
N LEU A 74 -9.02 -5.07 22.12
CA LEU A 74 -8.92 -6.52 22.16
C LEU A 74 -8.44 -7.00 23.55
N HIS A 75 -7.42 -6.35 24.11
CA HIS A 75 -6.93 -6.67 25.46
C HIS A 75 -8.00 -6.41 26.54
N SER A 76 -8.72 -5.29 26.45
CA SER A 76 -9.84 -4.97 27.34
C SER A 76 -10.96 -6.01 27.26
N ALA A 77 -11.37 -6.40 26.06
CA ALA A 77 -12.40 -7.40 25.83
C ALA A 77 -11.98 -8.80 26.35
N GLN A 78 -10.74 -9.21 26.12
CA GLN A 78 -10.21 -10.48 26.59
C GLN A 78 -10.11 -10.57 28.11
N SER A 79 -9.89 -9.44 28.81
CA SER A 79 -9.94 -9.36 30.28
C SER A 79 -11.37 -9.53 30.84
N GLY A 80 -12.39 -9.47 29.95
CA GLY A 80 -13.79 -9.69 30.28
C GLY A 80 -14.50 -8.47 30.85
N GLU A 81 -13.92 -7.29 30.70
CA GLU A 81 -14.47 -6.03 31.24
C GLU A 81 -15.55 -5.41 30.34
N THR A 82 -15.34 -5.46 29.01
CA THR A 82 -16.21 -4.75 28.06
C THR A 82 -16.30 -5.45 26.70
N GLU A 83 -17.37 -5.16 25.96
CA GLU A 83 -17.51 -5.53 24.55
C GLU A 83 -17.33 -4.27 23.69
N HIS A 84 -16.77 -4.43 22.51
CA HIS A 84 -16.51 -3.37 21.53
C HIS A 84 -16.92 -3.83 20.14
N ALA A 85 -16.86 -2.94 19.16
CA ALA A 85 -17.10 -3.30 17.77
C ALA A 85 -16.12 -2.61 16.80
N LEU A 86 -15.76 -3.32 15.74
CA LEU A 86 -14.97 -2.86 14.63
C LEU A 86 -15.86 -2.75 13.39
N CYS A 87 -15.88 -1.59 12.74
CA CYS A 87 -16.47 -1.44 11.40
C CYS A 87 -15.35 -1.12 10.39
N TYR A 88 -15.33 -1.86 9.29
CA TYR A 88 -14.50 -1.58 8.12
C TYR A 88 -15.42 -1.01 7.03
N LEU A 89 -15.09 0.18 6.53
CA LEU A 89 -15.92 0.91 5.57
C LEU A 89 -15.11 1.12 4.29
N ASP A 90 -15.73 0.82 3.15
CA ASP A 90 -15.13 1.02 1.83
C ASP A 90 -16.12 1.79 0.93
N LEU A 91 -15.67 2.88 0.33
CA LEU A 91 -16.52 3.75 -0.48
C LEU A 91 -16.78 3.12 -1.85
N ASP A 92 -18.05 2.87 -2.12
CA ASP A 92 -18.45 2.24 -3.37
C ASP A 92 -18.20 3.16 -4.56
N GLN A 93 -17.46 2.65 -5.57
CA GLN A 93 -17.21 3.35 -6.83
C GLN A 93 -16.44 4.68 -6.70
N PHE A 94 -15.68 4.90 -5.63
CA PHE A 94 -14.85 6.09 -5.45
C PHE A 94 -13.89 6.31 -6.63
N LYS A 95 -13.35 5.25 -7.18
CA LYS A 95 -12.48 5.30 -8.37
C LYS A 95 -13.15 6.00 -9.56
N VAL A 96 -14.46 5.82 -9.77
CA VAL A 96 -15.21 6.48 -10.87
C VAL A 96 -15.15 8.01 -10.73
N ILE A 97 -15.22 8.53 -9.49
CA ILE A 97 -15.09 9.97 -9.23
C ILE A 97 -13.69 10.46 -9.55
N ASN A 98 -12.66 9.70 -9.15
CA ASN A 98 -11.28 10.01 -9.52
C ASN A 98 -11.05 9.99 -11.04
N ASP A 99 -11.62 9.01 -11.72
CA ASP A 99 -11.45 8.85 -13.18
C ASP A 99 -12.16 9.98 -13.95
N ILE A 100 -13.28 10.50 -13.44
CA ILE A 100 -14.07 11.58 -14.10
C ILE A 100 -13.55 12.98 -13.70
N CYS A 101 -13.24 13.21 -12.42
CA CYS A 101 -13.00 14.55 -11.86
C CYS A 101 -11.53 14.78 -11.48
N GLY A 102 -10.67 13.73 -11.55
CA GLY A 102 -9.28 13.78 -11.12
C GLY A 102 -9.10 13.56 -9.61
N HIS A 103 -7.86 13.26 -9.20
CA HIS A 103 -7.53 12.94 -7.82
C HIS A 103 -7.79 14.10 -6.83
N ILE A 104 -7.64 15.36 -7.27
CA ILE A 104 -7.92 16.54 -6.43
C ILE A 104 -9.38 16.55 -5.96
N ALA A 105 -10.31 16.17 -6.85
CA ALA A 105 -11.72 16.04 -6.51
C ALA A 105 -11.97 14.89 -5.52
N GLY A 106 -11.32 13.75 -5.72
CA GLY A 106 -11.38 12.61 -4.81
C GLY A 106 -10.84 12.94 -3.42
N ASP A 107 -9.72 13.65 -3.36
CA ASP A 107 -9.15 14.12 -2.09
C ASP A 107 -10.09 15.07 -1.34
N GLN A 108 -10.74 15.98 -2.06
CA GLN A 108 -11.71 16.88 -1.47
C GLN A 108 -12.94 16.12 -0.95
N LEU A 109 -13.44 15.15 -1.72
CA LEU A 109 -14.52 14.28 -1.30
C LEU A 109 -14.17 13.54 0.01
N LEU A 110 -12.97 12.96 0.09
CA LEU A 110 -12.51 12.24 1.28
C LEU A 110 -12.42 13.16 2.52
N ARG A 111 -11.96 14.40 2.36
CA ARG A 111 -11.93 15.40 3.45
C ARG A 111 -13.34 15.72 3.96
N GLU A 112 -14.25 16.04 3.05
CA GLU A 112 -15.62 16.41 3.40
C GLU A 112 -16.37 15.23 4.03
N LEU A 113 -16.26 14.05 3.43
CA LEU A 113 -16.88 12.84 3.94
C LEU A 113 -16.32 12.46 5.32
N GLY A 114 -15.01 12.57 5.52
CA GLY A 114 -14.37 12.34 6.82
C GLY A 114 -14.97 13.20 7.92
N GLN A 115 -15.29 14.47 7.63
CA GLN A 115 -15.97 15.37 8.60
C GLN A 115 -17.41 14.94 8.86
N VAL A 116 -18.16 14.54 7.83
CA VAL A 116 -19.53 14.02 7.94
C VAL A 116 -19.57 12.78 8.84
N LEU A 117 -18.67 11.84 8.61
CA LEU A 117 -18.57 10.61 9.40
C LEU A 117 -18.15 10.90 10.85
N LYS A 118 -17.18 11.80 11.05
CA LYS A 118 -16.70 12.20 12.38
C LYS A 118 -17.80 12.80 13.23
N ALA A 119 -18.74 13.53 12.63
CA ALA A 119 -19.88 14.12 13.34
C ALA A 119 -20.92 13.09 13.83
N LYS A 120 -20.84 11.83 13.37
CA LYS A 120 -21.78 10.75 13.73
C LYS A 120 -21.31 9.86 14.88
N ILE A 121 -20.08 10.05 15.38
CA ILE A 121 -19.48 9.24 16.43
C ILE A 121 -19.32 10.02 17.73
N ARG A 122 -19.15 9.28 18.82
CA ARG A 122 -18.88 9.85 20.14
C ARG A 122 -17.40 10.20 20.28
N GLN A 123 -17.07 11.03 21.26
CA GLN A 123 -15.67 11.43 21.53
C GLN A 123 -14.75 10.24 21.87
N ARG A 124 -15.29 9.17 22.48
CA ARG A 124 -14.55 7.95 22.81
C ARG A 124 -14.35 7.01 21.62
N ASP A 125 -15.22 7.09 20.60
CA ASP A 125 -15.11 6.24 19.43
C ASP A 125 -13.97 6.72 18.53
N THR A 126 -13.38 5.82 17.78
CA THR A 126 -12.23 6.11 16.92
C THR A 126 -12.62 5.97 15.46
N LEU A 127 -12.47 7.04 14.68
CA LEU A 127 -12.59 7.03 13.24
C LEU A 127 -11.21 7.25 12.61
N ALA A 128 -10.83 6.38 11.69
CA ALA A 128 -9.55 6.42 11.00
C ALA A 128 -9.73 6.32 9.48
N ARG A 129 -8.79 6.85 8.73
CA ARG A 129 -8.61 6.52 7.32
C ARG A 129 -7.48 5.49 7.20
N LEU A 130 -7.78 4.36 6.57
CA LEU A 130 -6.85 3.22 6.49
C LEU A 130 -5.99 3.26 5.22
N GLY A 131 -6.44 4.00 4.21
CA GLY A 131 -5.77 4.20 2.93
C GLY A 131 -6.78 4.29 1.79
N GLY A 132 -6.45 4.98 0.70
CA GLY A 132 -7.35 5.12 -0.44
C GLY A 132 -8.76 5.60 -0.04
N ASP A 133 -9.75 4.77 -0.32
CA ASP A 133 -11.17 4.94 -0.05
C ASP A 133 -11.67 4.17 1.20
N GLU A 134 -10.75 3.65 2.01
CA GLU A 134 -11.06 2.81 3.17
C GLU A 134 -11.04 3.61 4.48
N PHE A 135 -12.07 3.42 5.30
CA PHE A 135 -12.16 3.98 6.65
C PHE A 135 -12.36 2.86 7.68
N GLY A 136 -11.86 3.09 8.88
CA GLY A 136 -12.06 2.20 10.02
C GLY A 136 -12.77 2.94 11.15
N LEU A 137 -13.72 2.27 11.79
CA LEU A 137 -14.43 2.79 12.96
C LEU A 137 -14.34 1.79 14.11
N LEU A 138 -13.89 2.25 15.28
CA LEU A 138 -13.93 1.49 16.52
C LEU A 138 -14.97 2.11 17.45
N LEU A 139 -15.88 1.28 17.90
CA LEU A 139 -16.91 1.63 18.87
C LEU A 139 -16.56 1.02 20.22
N GLU A 140 -16.27 1.87 21.20
CA GLU A 140 -15.83 1.45 22.50
C GLU A 140 -17.02 1.23 23.45
N ASP A 141 -16.94 0.16 24.27
CA ASP A 141 -17.92 -0.17 25.30
C ASP A 141 -19.35 -0.09 24.76
N CYS A 142 -19.68 -1.03 23.86
CA CYS A 142 -20.96 -1.03 23.17
C CYS A 142 -21.45 -2.44 22.85
N SER A 143 -22.78 -2.61 22.90
CA SER A 143 -23.42 -3.84 22.39
C SER A 143 -23.43 -3.89 20.87
N LEU A 144 -23.49 -5.09 20.30
CA LEU A 144 -23.62 -5.28 18.84
C LEU A 144 -24.81 -4.50 18.25
N ARG A 145 -25.97 -4.50 18.93
CA ARG A 145 -27.15 -3.71 18.52
C ARG A 145 -26.89 -2.21 18.43
N TYR A 146 -26.06 -1.67 19.33
CA TYR A 146 -25.66 -0.27 19.24
C TYR A 146 -24.72 -0.04 18.05
N ALA A 147 -23.76 -0.96 17.84
CA ALA A 147 -22.83 -0.89 16.71
C ALA A 147 -23.55 -0.94 15.36
N GLU A 148 -24.53 -1.84 15.21
CA GLU A 148 -25.40 -1.91 14.01
C GLU A 148 -26.12 -0.59 13.73
N ARG A 149 -26.67 0.04 14.79
CA ARG A 149 -27.33 1.35 14.63
C ARG A 149 -26.36 2.43 14.14
N VAL A 150 -25.18 2.52 14.74
CA VAL A 150 -24.15 3.48 14.33
C VAL A 150 -23.69 3.21 12.91
N ALA A 151 -23.48 1.93 12.52
CA ALA A 151 -23.11 1.57 11.17
C ALA A 151 -24.22 1.96 10.14
N ASN A 152 -25.50 1.78 10.51
CA ASN A 152 -26.62 2.25 9.69
C ASN A 152 -26.65 3.78 9.56
N ASP A 153 -26.42 4.52 10.65
CA ASP A 153 -26.35 6.00 10.63
C ASP A 153 -25.19 6.47 9.72
N MET A 154 -24.04 5.76 9.73
CA MET A 154 -22.91 6.02 8.85
C MET A 154 -23.28 5.77 7.38
N GLN A 155 -23.86 4.61 7.07
CA GLN A 155 -24.28 4.25 5.71
C GLN A 155 -25.28 5.25 5.16
N GLN A 156 -26.29 5.65 5.95
CA GLN A 156 -27.24 6.66 5.54
C GLN A 156 -26.61 8.05 5.35
N ALA A 157 -25.64 8.43 6.21
CA ALA A 157 -24.93 9.70 6.07
C ALA A 157 -24.14 9.76 4.75
N VAL A 158 -23.47 8.67 4.38
CA VAL A 158 -22.77 8.55 3.10
C VAL A 158 -23.76 8.57 1.92
N GLN A 159 -24.84 7.82 2.00
CA GLN A 159 -25.87 7.77 0.96
C GLN A 159 -26.55 9.12 0.73
N GLN A 160 -26.73 9.93 1.77
CA GLN A 160 -27.32 11.28 1.70
C GLN A 160 -26.29 12.33 1.30
N PHE A 161 -25.00 12.04 1.43
CA PHE A 161 -23.93 12.97 1.08
C PHE A 161 -23.96 13.27 -0.42
N ARG A 162 -23.85 14.56 -0.76
CA ARG A 162 -23.82 15.04 -2.16
C ARG A 162 -22.53 15.82 -2.36
N PHE A 163 -21.61 15.23 -3.06
CA PHE A 163 -20.37 15.89 -3.43
C PHE A 163 -20.61 16.76 -4.68
N VAL A 164 -20.29 18.04 -4.56
CA VAL A 164 -20.44 19.00 -5.67
C VAL A 164 -19.05 19.42 -6.14
N TRP A 165 -18.75 19.15 -7.40
CA TRP A 165 -17.48 19.50 -8.03
C TRP A 165 -17.73 20.09 -9.42
N GLU A 166 -17.21 21.31 -9.66
CA GLU A 166 -17.36 22.03 -10.93
C GLU A 166 -18.81 22.06 -11.47
N GLY A 167 -19.77 22.27 -10.56
CA GLY A 167 -21.19 22.35 -10.89
C GLY A 167 -21.88 20.98 -11.14
N ARG A 168 -21.19 19.87 -10.97
CA ARG A 168 -21.73 18.50 -11.05
C ARG A 168 -21.93 17.93 -9.66
N THR A 169 -22.99 17.17 -9.47
CA THR A 169 -23.31 16.53 -8.18
C THR A 169 -23.11 15.01 -8.29
N PHE A 170 -22.34 14.46 -7.36
CA PHE A 170 -22.05 13.05 -7.25
C PHE A 170 -22.64 12.47 -5.97
N GLY A 171 -23.25 11.30 -6.07
CA GLY A 171 -23.62 10.47 -4.92
C GLY A 171 -22.61 9.35 -4.77
N ILE A 172 -22.38 8.89 -3.54
CA ILE A 172 -21.51 7.77 -3.24
C ILE A 172 -22.20 6.83 -2.25
N GLY A 173 -21.90 5.53 -2.35
CA GLY A 173 -22.29 4.52 -1.37
C GLY A 173 -21.16 4.10 -0.48
N VAL A 174 -21.45 3.29 0.53
CA VAL A 174 -20.44 2.66 1.39
C VAL A 174 -20.83 1.23 1.72
N SER A 175 -19.90 0.30 1.57
CA SER A 175 -20.02 -1.07 2.04
C SER A 175 -19.33 -1.20 3.39
N ILE A 176 -20.02 -1.76 4.39
CA ILE A 176 -19.55 -1.82 5.78
C ILE A 176 -19.53 -3.25 6.26
N GLY A 177 -18.36 -3.71 6.74
CA GLY A 177 -18.22 -4.94 7.52
C GLY A 177 -18.21 -4.59 9.01
N LEU A 178 -19.09 -5.18 9.81
CA LEU A 178 -19.22 -4.99 11.26
C LEU A 178 -18.83 -6.26 12.01
N ILE A 179 -17.86 -6.15 12.91
CA ILE A 179 -17.30 -7.25 13.69
C ILE A 179 -17.43 -6.94 15.18
N PRO A 180 -18.05 -7.82 15.99
CA PRO A 180 -17.98 -7.68 17.43
C PRO A 180 -16.58 -8.02 17.95
N ILE A 181 -16.08 -7.22 18.90
CA ILE A 181 -14.85 -7.51 19.66
C ILE A 181 -15.27 -7.93 21.05
N SER A 182 -15.08 -9.19 21.36
CA SER A 182 -15.51 -9.83 22.61
C SER A 182 -14.36 -10.62 23.23
N ARG A 183 -14.64 -11.28 24.35
CA ARG A 183 -13.68 -12.16 25.02
C ARG A 183 -13.19 -13.32 24.14
N SER A 184 -13.99 -13.76 23.18
CA SER A 184 -13.65 -14.84 22.23
C SER A 184 -12.83 -14.38 21.03
N SER A 185 -12.59 -13.09 20.89
CA SER A 185 -11.81 -12.55 19.77
C SER A 185 -10.32 -12.89 19.90
N ASP A 186 -9.72 -13.46 18.83
CA ASP A 186 -8.38 -14.03 18.87
C ASP A 186 -7.26 -12.99 18.79
N SER A 187 -7.08 -12.37 17.63
CA SER A 187 -5.94 -11.49 17.34
C SER A 187 -6.32 -10.31 16.46
N LEU A 188 -5.46 -9.29 16.44
CA LEU A 188 -5.60 -8.15 15.52
C LEU A 188 -5.72 -8.62 14.06
N THR A 189 -4.87 -9.54 13.65
CA THR A 189 -4.84 -10.05 12.26
C THR A 189 -6.14 -10.75 11.91
N THR A 190 -6.68 -11.55 12.83
CA THR A 190 -7.96 -12.25 12.66
C THR A 190 -9.10 -11.26 12.55
N LEU A 191 -9.19 -10.26 13.45
CA LEU A 191 -10.23 -9.23 13.43
C LEU A 191 -10.22 -8.41 12.11
N LEU A 192 -9.03 -7.99 11.66
CA LEU A 192 -8.92 -7.25 10.40
C LEU A 192 -9.30 -8.09 9.19
N SER A 193 -8.92 -9.39 9.18
CA SER A 193 -9.31 -10.32 8.12
C SER A 193 -10.82 -10.56 8.09
N GLN A 194 -11.46 -10.69 9.26
CA GLN A 194 -12.91 -10.83 9.38
C GLN A 194 -13.63 -9.56 8.90
N ALA A 195 -13.09 -8.37 9.25
CA ALA A 195 -13.66 -7.10 8.86
C ALA A 195 -13.62 -6.88 7.34
N ASP A 196 -12.49 -7.21 6.71
CA ASP A 196 -12.35 -7.16 5.24
C ASP A 196 -13.30 -8.15 4.57
N ALA A 197 -13.39 -9.40 5.08
CA ALA A 197 -14.33 -10.41 4.57
C ALA A 197 -15.80 -9.97 4.68
N ALA A 198 -16.20 -9.38 5.82
CA ALA A 198 -17.54 -8.84 6.00
C ALA A 198 -17.84 -7.65 5.07
N CYS A 199 -16.87 -6.75 4.89
CA CYS A 199 -16.99 -5.64 3.95
C CYS A 199 -17.14 -6.15 2.50
N TYR A 200 -16.35 -7.17 2.13
CA TYR A 200 -16.48 -7.82 0.83
C TYR A 200 -17.87 -8.46 0.65
N ALA A 201 -18.39 -9.16 1.67
CA ALA A 201 -19.74 -9.72 1.64
C ALA A 201 -20.81 -8.64 1.43
N ALA A 202 -20.65 -7.46 2.04
CA ALA A 202 -21.53 -6.32 1.79
C ALA A 202 -21.46 -5.85 0.33
N LYS A 203 -20.27 -5.82 -0.28
CA LYS A 203 -20.08 -5.47 -1.71
C LYS A 203 -20.71 -6.51 -2.65
N ASP A 204 -20.50 -7.80 -2.37
CA ASP A 204 -21.03 -8.90 -3.20
C ASP A 204 -22.54 -8.97 -3.13
N ALA A 205 -23.15 -8.68 -1.97
CA ALA A 205 -24.60 -8.66 -1.78
C ALA A 205 -25.31 -7.46 -2.46
N GLY A 206 -24.57 -6.57 -3.16
CA GLY A 206 -25.13 -5.46 -3.95
C GLY A 206 -24.74 -4.06 -3.47
N ARG A 207 -23.65 -3.94 -2.70
CA ARG A 207 -23.07 -2.67 -2.20
C ARG A 207 -24.03 -1.82 -1.35
N ASN A 208 -23.53 -0.69 -0.86
CA ASN A 208 -24.27 0.31 -0.07
C ASN A 208 -25.06 -0.33 1.08
N ARG A 209 -24.43 -1.21 1.85
CA ARG A 209 -25.03 -1.96 2.95
C ARG A 209 -24.04 -2.36 4.01
N ILE A 210 -24.59 -2.88 5.11
CA ILE A 210 -23.81 -3.42 6.22
C ILE A 210 -23.91 -4.95 6.19
N HIS A 211 -22.79 -5.59 6.46
CA HIS A 211 -22.75 -7.02 6.77
C HIS A 211 -22.16 -7.20 8.17
N VAL A 212 -22.96 -7.81 9.05
CA VAL A 212 -22.51 -8.15 10.42
C VAL A 212 -21.89 -9.53 10.35
N HIS A 213 -20.68 -9.62 10.89
CA HIS A 213 -19.99 -10.90 11.01
C HIS A 213 -20.61 -11.71 12.16
N ASP A 214 -21.12 -12.90 11.86
CA ASP A 214 -21.63 -13.87 12.82
C ASP A 214 -20.69 -15.09 12.83
N ASP A 215 -20.22 -15.51 14.01
CA ASP A 215 -19.33 -16.67 14.14
C ASP A 215 -19.95 -17.97 13.59
N ALA A 216 -21.27 -18.05 13.55
CA ALA A 216 -21.99 -19.19 12.97
C ALA A 216 -22.05 -19.18 11.42
N ASP A 217 -22.01 -17.99 10.79
CA ASP A 217 -22.04 -17.80 9.32
C ASP A 217 -20.64 -17.78 8.70
N THR A 218 -19.60 -17.61 9.54
CA THR A 218 -18.23 -17.25 9.12
C THR A 218 -17.59 -18.30 8.21
N ASP A 219 -17.71 -19.56 8.57
CA ASP A 219 -17.05 -20.61 7.81
C ASP A 219 -17.75 -20.89 6.47
N LEU A 220 -19.07 -20.73 6.40
CA LEU A 220 -19.83 -21.03 5.17
C LEU A 220 -19.78 -19.88 4.16
N VAL A 221 -20.02 -18.65 4.60
CA VAL A 221 -20.02 -17.46 3.71
C VAL A 221 -18.61 -17.12 3.26
N LYS A 222 -17.63 -17.20 4.16
CA LYS A 222 -16.21 -17.02 3.83
C LYS A 222 -15.71 -18.08 2.86
N ARG A 223 -16.00 -19.36 3.16
CA ARG A 223 -15.68 -20.48 2.25
C ARG A 223 -16.43 -20.39 0.92
N GLN A 224 -17.66 -19.95 0.91
CA GLN A 224 -18.40 -19.76 -0.35
C GLN A 224 -17.88 -18.58 -1.16
N GLY A 225 -17.58 -17.44 -0.53
CA GLY A 225 -16.94 -16.29 -1.19
C GLY A 225 -15.55 -16.61 -1.73
N GLU A 226 -14.74 -17.25 -0.91
CA GLU A 226 -13.40 -17.72 -1.28
C GLU A 226 -13.46 -18.81 -2.36
N MET A 227 -14.35 -19.80 -2.26
CA MET A 227 -14.54 -20.81 -3.31
C MET A 227 -15.05 -20.22 -4.62
N ARG A 228 -15.92 -19.21 -4.57
CA ARG A 228 -16.34 -18.47 -5.77
C ARG A 228 -15.15 -17.76 -6.43
N LEU A 229 -14.29 -17.11 -5.62
CA LEU A 229 -13.13 -16.42 -6.15
C LEU A 229 -12.10 -17.41 -6.72
N VAL A 230 -11.83 -18.52 -6.04
CA VAL A 230 -11.02 -19.64 -6.56
C VAL A 230 -11.62 -20.20 -7.87
N SER A 231 -12.94 -20.38 -7.93
CA SER A 231 -13.63 -20.80 -9.14
C SER A 231 -13.46 -19.78 -10.27
N ARG A 232 -13.62 -18.48 -9.97
CA ARG A 232 -13.42 -17.40 -10.94
C ARG A 232 -11.97 -17.35 -11.47
N ILE A 233 -10.96 -17.53 -10.59
CA ILE A 233 -9.57 -17.61 -11.00
C ILE A 233 -9.33 -18.81 -11.93
N ASN A 234 -9.82 -19.99 -11.58
CA ASN A 234 -9.69 -21.15 -12.43
C ASN A 234 -10.42 -20.97 -13.79
N GLN A 235 -11.62 -20.41 -13.77
CA GLN A 235 -12.33 -20.06 -15.01
C GLN A 235 -11.58 -19.03 -15.86
N ALA A 236 -10.97 -18.02 -15.21
CA ALA A 236 -10.18 -17.01 -15.89
C ALA A 236 -8.93 -17.63 -16.56
N LEU A 237 -8.31 -18.64 -15.91
CA LEU A 237 -7.22 -19.43 -16.50
C LEU A 237 -7.67 -20.28 -17.69
N GLU A 238 -8.90 -20.83 -17.66
CA GLU A 238 -9.43 -21.73 -18.67
C GLU A 238 -10.10 -20.99 -19.86
N ARG A 239 -10.73 -19.85 -19.60
CA ARG A 239 -11.60 -19.14 -20.55
C ARG A 239 -11.07 -17.80 -21.04
N ASP A 240 -9.78 -17.53 -20.80
CA ASP A 240 -9.11 -16.30 -21.26
C ASP A 240 -9.74 -14.99 -20.69
N HIS A 241 -10.22 -15.03 -19.43
CA HIS A 241 -10.73 -13.85 -18.73
C HIS A 241 -9.61 -13.04 -18.04
N PHE A 242 -8.37 -13.51 -18.09
CA PHE A 242 -7.20 -12.73 -17.82
C PHE A 242 -6.74 -11.99 -19.07
N HIS A 243 -6.21 -10.80 -18.89
CA HIS A 243 -5.54 -10.03 -19.94
C HIS A 243 -4.35 -9.28 -19.34
N LEU A 244 -3.42 -8.90 -20.18
CA LEU A 244 -2.25 -8.14 -19.77
C LEU A 244 -2.48 -6.66 -20.08
N ALA A 245 -2.05 -5.82 -19.15
CA ALA A 245 -1.84 -4.40 -19.39
C ALA A 245 -0.35 -4.11 -19.28
N PHE A 246 0.13 -3.11 -19.99
CA PHE A 246 1.49 -2.62 -19.84
C PHE A 246 1.51 -1.24 -19.20
N GLN A 247 2.53 -0.97 -18.39
CA GLN A 247 2.79 0.35 -17.83
C GLN A 247 4.22 0.77 -18.13
N PRO A 248 4.46 1.94 -18.75
CA PRO A 248 5.80 2.37 -19.12
C PRO A 248 6.65 2.70 -17.90
N ILE A 249 7.93 2.34 -17.99
CA ILE A 249 9.02 2.71 -17.09
C ILE A 249 9.99 3.56 -17.90
N THR A 250 10.23 4.80 -17.48
CA THR A 250 10.99 5.76 -18.29
C THR A 250 12.31 6.09 -17.60
N PRO A 251 13.44 6.14 -18.36
CA PRO A 251 14.70 6.61 -17.81
C PRO A 251 14.60 8.10 -17.44
N ILE A 252 15.10 8.43 -16.25
CA ILE A 252 15.12 9.84 -15.76
C ILE A 252 16.31 10.61 -16.34
N SER A 253 17.41 9.90 -16.62
CA SER A 253 18.65 10.46 -17.17
C SER A 253 18.86 10.05 -18.62
N SER A 254 19.34 10.96 -19.43
CA SER A 254 19.68 10.71 -20.85
C SER A 254 20.91 9.81 -21.05
N SER A 255 21.64 9.48 -19.98
CA SER A 255 22.79 8.58 -20.03
C SER A 255 22.42 7.09 -19.96
N LEU A 256 21.15 6.77 -19.72
CA LEU A 256 20.64 5.42 -19.63
C LEU A 256 20.29 4.85 -21.02
N PRO A 257 20.21 3.50 -21.15
CA PRO A 257 19.82 2.88 -22.41
C PRO A 257 18.49 3.44 -22.93
N SER A 258 18.42 3.69 -24.22
CA SER A 258 17.19 4.07 -24.90
C SER A 258 16.45 2.82 -25.35
N GLY A 259 15.13 2.80 -25.26
CA GLY A 259 14.27 1.70 -25.69
C GLY A 259 13.03 1.63 -24.82
N ASP A 260 12.05 0.85 -25.27
CA ASP A 260 10.80 0.67 -24.56
C ASP A 260 11.05 -0.22 -23.32
N HIS A 261 10.76 0.31 -22.15
CA HIS A 261 10.79 -0.42 -20.90
C HIS A 261 9.41 -0.32 -20.26
N TYR A 262 8.82 -1.46 -19.96
CA TYR A 262 7.48 -1.51 -19.37
C TYR A 262 7.29 -2.72 -18.47
N GLU A 263 6.35 -2.60 -17.53
CA GLU A 263 5.90 -3.68 -16.66
C GLU A 263 4.57 -4.24 -17.17
N LEU A 264 4.48 -5.58 -17.23
CA LEU A 264 3.24 -6.29 -17.52
C LEU A 264 2.44 -6.51 -16.24
N LEU A 265 1.21 -6.08 -16.28
CA LEU A 265 0.28 -6.11 -15.16
C LEU A 265 -0.94 -6.96 -15.50
N ILE A 266 -1.13 -8.07 -14.79
CA ILE A 266 -2.30 -8.93 -14.98
C ILE A 266 -3.59 -8.21 -14.57
N ARG A 267 -4.65 -8.42 -15.36
CA ARG A 267 -6.02 -7.96 -15.11
C ARG A 267 -6.95 -9.15 -15.23
N MET A 268 -7.97 -9.18 -14.38
CA MET A 268 -9.01 -10.21 -14.40
C MET A 268 -10.37 -9.55 -14.62
N GLN A 269 -11.18 -10.14 -15.50
CA GLN A 269 -12.60 -9.80 -15.65
C GLN A 269 -13.48 -10.95 -15.16
N ASP A 270 -14.62 -10.61 -14.58
CA ASP A 270 -15.63 -11.61 -14.24
C ASP A 270 -16.50 -11.97 -15.47
N GLU A 271 -17.44 -12.91 -15.28
CA GLU A 271 -18.34 -13.36 -16.35
C GLU A 271 -19.24 -12.25 -16.92
N GLU A 272 -19.45 -11.16 -16.16
CA GLU A 272 -20.18 -9.98 -16.60
C GLU A 272 -19.27 -8.89 -17.20
N GLY A 273 -17.99 -9.18 -17.41
CA GLY A 273 -17.00 -8.24 -17.95
C GLY A 273 -16.52 -7.15 -16.98
N ARG A 274 -16.82 -7.27 -15.68
CA ARG A 274 -16.38 -6.31 -14.67
C ARG A 274 -14.95 -6.61 -14.24
N VAL A 275 -14.14 -5.57 -14.09
CA VAL A 275 -12.75 -5.71 -13.65
C VAL A 275 -12.71 -6.12 -12.18
N VAL A 276 -12.04 -7.23 -11.89
CA VAL A 276 -11.72 -7.66 -10.52
C VAL A 276 -10.36 -7.05 -10.12
N PRO A 277 -10.28 -6.32 -9.00
CA PRO A 277 -9.02 -5.70 -8.58
C PRO A 277 -7.90 -6.73 -8.36
N PRO A 278 -6.66 -6.47 -8.88
CA PRO A 278 -5.53 -7.40 -8.73
C PRO A 278 -5.27 -7.82 -7.28
N ARG A 279 -5.30 -6.88 -6.34
CA ARG A 279 -5.12 -7.15 -4.90
C ARG A 279 -6.07 -8.22 -4.34
N VAL A 280 -7.28 -8.34 -4.91
CA VAL A 280 -8.31 -9.27 -4.44
C VAL A 280 -8.04 -10.67 -4.94
N PHE A 281 -7.84 -10.85 -6.27
CA PHE A 281 -7.66 -12.18 -6.82
C PHE A 281 -6.23 -12.72 -6.63
N LEU A 282 -5.19 -11.86 -6.58
CA LEU A 282 -3.82 -12.30 -6.31
C LEU A 282 -3.68 -12.77 -4.86
N ALA A 283 -4.26 -12.06 -3.88
CA ALA A 283 -4.26 -12.51 -2.50
C ALA A 283 -4.99 -13.86 -2.31
N ALA A 284 -6.08 -14.09 -3.07
CA ALA A 284 -6.75 -15.38 -3.07
C ALA A 284 -5.92 -16.45 -3.79
N ALA A 285 -5.29 -16.13 -4.93
CA ALA A 285 -4.41 -17.05 -5.64
C ALA A 285 -3.25 -17.51 -4.74
N GLU A 286 -2.67 -16.61 -3.96
CA GLU A 286 -1.62 -16.90 -3.00
C GLU A 286 -2.12 -17.84 -1.90
N ARG A 287 -3.23 -17.50 -1.24
CA ARG A 287 -3.82 -18.30 -0.15
C ARG A 287 -4.20 -19.73 -0.57
N TYR A 288 -4.66 -19.90 -1.81
CA TYR A 288 -5.14 -21.19 -2.34
C TYR A 288 -4.15 -21.88 -3.28
N ASN A 289 -2.86 -21.51 -3.24
CA ASN A 289 -1.79 -22.10 -4.04
C ASN A 289 -2.08 -22.07 -5.56
N LEU A 290 -2.72 -21.04 -6.04
CA LEU A 290 -2.96 -20.79 -7.47
C LEU A 290 -1.94 -19.84 -8.09
N SER A 291 -1.09 -19.20 -7.30
CA SER A 291 -0.13 -18.19 -7.77
C SER A 291 0.75 -18.70 -8.90
N THR A 292 1.35 -19.88 -8.74
CA THR A 292 2.21 -20.49 -9.78
C THR A 292 1.44 -20.74 -11.08
N LYS A 293 0.12 -21.04 -11.02
CA LYS A 293 -0.70 -21.18 -12.24
C LYS A 293 -0.94 -19.84 -12.92
N VAL A 294 -1.17 -18.79 -12.11
CA VAL A 294 -1.32 -17.42 -12.61
C VAL A 294 -0.01 -16.95 -13.23
N ASP A 295 1.12 -17.17 -12.56
CA ASP A 295 2.45 -16.82 -13.08
C ASP A 295 2.77 -17.57 -14.40
N ASN A 296 2.46 -18.88 -14.47
CA ASN A 296 2.57 -19.64 -15.72
C ASN A 296 1.75 -19.02 -16.87
N TRP A 297 0.51 -18.59 -16.56
CA TRP A 297 -0.35 -17.95 -17.56
C TRP A 297 0.26 -16.62 -18.03
N VAL A 298 0.74 -15.78 -17.09
CA VAL A 298 1.38 -14.48 -17.41
C VAL A 298 2.61 -14.70 -18.30
N ILE A 299 3.49 -15.63 -17.92
CA ILE A 299 4.71 -15.95 -18.69
C ILE A 299 4.33 -16.44 -20.08
N ALA A 300 3.40 -17.40 -20.20
CA ALA A 300 2.96 -17.89 -21.50
C ALA A 300 2.44 -16.76 -22.41
N LYS A 301 1.61 -15.88 -21.87
CA LYS A 301 1.05 -14.75 -22.63
C LYS A 301 2.09 -13.69 -22.98
N ALA A 302 3.03 -13.41 -22.10
CA ALA A 302 4.13 -12.48 -22.36
C ALA A 302 5.02 -13.00 -23.51
N PHE A 303 5.41 -14.27 -23.47
CA PHE A 303 6.21 -14.89 -24.52
C PHE A 303 5.47 -14.93 -25.86
N ASP A 304 4.21 -15.39 -25.88
CA ASP A 304 3.38 -15.41 -27.08
C ASP A 304 3.21 -14.01 -27.70
N TRP A 305 3.01 -12.98 -26.86
CA TRP A 305 2.89 -11.61 -27.33
C TRP A 305 4.20 -11.09 -27.93
N LEU A 306 5.34 -11.26 -27.23
CA LEU A 306 6.65 -10.81 -27.70
C LEU A 306 7.08 -11.55 -28.97
N GLU A 307 6.76 -12.84 -29.11
CA GLU A 307 7.08 -13.61 -30.31
C GLU A 307 6.27 -13.13 -31.52
N ARG A 308 4.97 -12.81 -31.34
CA ARG A 308 4.13 -12.24 -32.40
C ARG A 308 4.52 -10.83 -32.81
N HIS A 309 5.14 -10.07 -31.92
CA HIS A 309 5.59 -8.69 -32.14
C HIS A 309 7.11 -8.60 -32.17
N SER A 310 7.76 -9.57 -32.80
CA SER A 310 9.21 -9.67 -32.87
C SER A 310 9.87 -8.47 -33.58
N ASP A 311 9.13 -7.74 -34.40
CA ASP A 311 9.53 -6.46 -35.00
C ASP A 311 9.72 -5.32 -33.99
N GLN A 312 9.12 -5.43 -32.80
CA GLN A 312 9.28 -4.47 -31.70
C GLN A 312 10.45 -4.81 -30.78
N LEU A 313 11.01 -6.02 -30.85
CA LEU A 313 12.12 -6.46 -30.00
C LEU A 313 13.38 -5.59 -30.14
N ASP A 314 13.62 -5.02 -31.32
CA ASP A 314 14.75 -4.10 -31.54
C ASP A 314 14.60 -2.79 -30.76
N ARG A 315 13.34 -2.36 -30.53
CA ARG A 315 13.03 -1.16 -29.73
C ARG A 315 12.90 -1.48 -28.26
N LEU A 316 12.61 -2.72 -27.90
CA LEU A 316 12.42 -3.16 -26.52
C LEU A 316 13.75 -3.11 -25.77
N TYR A 317 13.78 -2.34 -24.68
CA TYR A 317 14.85 -2.42 -23.69
C TYR A 317 14.57 -3.56 -22.71
N LEU A 318 13.46 -3.50 -21.98
CA LEU A 318 13.05 -4.54 -21.02
C LEU A 318 11.53 -4.66 -20.92
N CYS A 319 11.07 -5.92 -20.84
CA CYS A 319 9.71 -6.30 -20.48
C CYS A 319 9.74 -6.93 -19.07
N SER A 320 9.20 -6.22 -18.10
CA SER A 320 9.15 -6.67 -16.69
C SER A 320 7.88 -7.45 -16.40
N THR A 321 7.96 -8.49 -15.58
CA THR A 321 6.82 -9.27 -15.12
C THR A 321 6.98 -9.73 -13.68
N ASN A 322 5.91 -9.63 -12.91
CA ASN A 322 5.87 -10.02 -11.50
C ASN A 322 5.85 -11.54 -11.33
N LEU A 323 6.57 -12.04 -10.31
CA LEU A 323 6.55 -13.42 -9.87
C LEU A 323 6.14 -13.53 -8.41
N SER A 324 5.29 -14.49 -8.10
CA SER A 324 4.89 -14.78 -6.73
C SER A 324 5.99 -15.48 -5.94
N GLY A 325 6.00 -15.33 -4.62
CA GLY A 325 6.94 -16.03 -3.73
C GLY A 325 6.85 -17.56 -3.82
N HIS A 326 5.67 -18.12 -4.16
CA HIS A 326 5.48 -19.55 -4.33
C HIS A 326 6.22 -20.08 -5.56
N SER A 327 6.32 -19.30 -6.62
CA SER A 327 6.99 -19.67 -7.87
C SER A 327 8.50 -19.72 -7.73
N LEU A 328 9.11 -18.93 -6.83
CA LEU A 328 10.55 -18.94 -6.58
C LEU A 328 11.08 -20.25 -5.98
N GLY A 329 10.22 -21.03 -5.34
CA GLY A 329 10.55 -22.34 -4.76
C GLY A 329 10.05 -23.54 -5.58
N ASP A 330 9.49 -23.34 -6.76
CA ASP A 330 8.96 -24.44 -7.61
C ASP A 330 9.92 -24.74 -8.77
N ASP A 331 10.69 -25.83 -8.65
CA ASP A 331 11.62 -26.28 -9.69
C ASP A 331 10.93 -26.56 -11.04
N ARG A 332 9.64 -26.91 -11.04
CA ARG A 332 8.87 -27.14 -12.26
C ARG A 332 8.56 -25.85 -12.97
N PHE A 333 8.33 -24.77 -12.21
CA PHE A 333 8.12 -23.45 -12.76
C PHE A 333 9.41 -22.89 -13.37
N LEU A 334 10.53 -23.04 -12.68
CA LEU A 334 11.84 -22.68 -13.21
C LEU A 334 12.11 -23.41 -14.55
N LYS A 335 11.92 -24.73 -14.54
CA LYS A 335 12.09 -25.53 -15.77
C LYS A 335 11.14 -25.10 -16.89
N TYR A 336 9.89 -24.74 -16.54
CA TYR A 336 8.92 -24.25 -17.52
C TYR A 336 9.42 -22.98 -18.22
N ILE A 337 9.98 -22.02 -17.49
CA ILE A 337 10.54 -20.78 -18.08
C ILE A 337 11.73 -21.13 -19.00
N ILE A 338 12.63 -22.01 -18.55
CA ILE A 338 13.77 -22.45 -19.36
C ILE A 338 13.30 -23.12 -20.66
N ASP A 339 12.34 -24.05 -20.56
CA ASP A 339 11.75 -24.72 -21.72
C ASP A 339 11.06 -23.73 -22.68
N MET A 340 10.49 -22.63 -22.18
CA MET A 340 9.91 -21.57 -23.01
C MET A 340 10.97 -20.82 -23.80
N PHE A 341 12.13 -20.49 -23.22
CA PHE A 341 13.25 -19.89 -23.95
C PHE A 341 13.82 -20.83 -25.01
N GLU A 342 13.88 -22.13 -24.74
CA GLU A 342 14.34 -23.11 -25.71
C GLU A 342 13.40 -23.28 -26.94
N ARG A 343 12.10 -23.01 -26.75
CA ARG A 343 11.05 -23.13 -27.77
C ARG A 343 10.85 -21.88 -28.60
N THR A 344 11.21 -20.73 -28.03
CA THR A 344 11.02 -19.43 -28.66
C THR A 344 12.40 -18.84 -29.04
N ASN A 345 12.39 -17.89 -29.97
CA ASN A 345 13.62 -17.14 -30.32
C ASN A 345 13.73 -15.83 -29.53
N LEU A 346 13.07 -15.73 -28.37
CA LEU A 346 13.10 -14.52 -27.57
C LEU A 346 14.47 -14.36 -26.89
N PRO A 347 15.10 -13.20 -27.04
CA PRO A 347 16.35 -12.91 -26.33
C PRO A 347 16.08 -12.79 -24.83
N PRO A 348 16.73 -13.61 -23.97
CA PRO A 348 16.49 -13.58 -22.53
C PRO A 348 16.81 -12.22 -21.89
N ASP A 349 17.73 -11.46 -22.46
CA ASP A 349 18.13 -10.12 -22.02
C ASP A 349 17.03 -9.04 -22.19
N LYS A 350 15.91 -9.40 -22.84
CA LYS A 350 14.72 -8.55 -22.94
C LYS A 350 13.72 -8.75 -21.81
N LEU A 351 13.91 -9.75 -20.97
CA LEU A 351 12.98 -10.07 -19.89
C LEU A 351 13.57 -9.72 -18.51
N CYS A 352 12.74 -9.07 -17.69
CA CYS A 352 13.03 -8.77 -16.29
C CYS A 352 11.95 -9.41 -15.42
N PHE A 353 12.35 -10.20 -14.42
CA PHE A 353 11.42 -10.76 -13.44
C PHE A 353 11.45 -9.94 -12.17
N GLU A 354 10.27 -9.54 -11.70
CA GLU A 354 10.11 -8.74 -10.50
C GLU A 354 9.65 -9.61 -9.34
N ILE A 355 10.33 -9.51 -8.21
CA ILE A 355 10.03 -10.26 -6.99
C ILE A 355 9.94 -9.29 -5.83
N THR A 356 8.92 -9.42 -4.98
CA THR A 356 8.79 -8.55 -3.82
C THR A 356 9.89 -8.82 -2.79
N GLU A 357 10.28 -7.79 -2.05
CA GLU A 357 11.23 -7.89 -0.92
C GLU A 357 10.83 -9.00 0.05
N THR A 358 9.55 -9.03 0.44
CA THR A 358 9.00 -10.03 1.38
C THR A 358 9.15 -11.46 0.85
N ALA A 359 8.87 -11.69 -0.43
CA ALA A 359 8.99 -13.01 -1.06
C ALA A 359 10.46 -13.48 -1.11
N ALA A 360 11.39 -12.58 -1.45
CA ALA A 360 12.81 -12.89 -1.50
C ALA A 360 13.37 -13.25 -0.11
N ILE A 361 12.95 -12.53 0.94
CA ILE A 361 13.41 -12.78 2.33
C ILE A 361 12.82 -14.08 2.87
N ALA A 362 11.56 -14.40 2.56
CA ALA A 362 10.89 -15.60 3.07
C ALA A 362 11.65 -16.90 2.75
N ASN A 363 12.32 -16.95 1.58
CA ASN A 363 13.19 -18.08 1.19
C ASN A 363 14.38 -17.59 0.35
N LEU A 364 15.33 -16.92 1.01
CA LEU A 364 16.47 -16.29 0.34
C LEU A 364 17.33 -17.27 -0.48
N THR A 365 17.47 -18.51 0.00
CA THR A 365 18.27 -19.53 -0.69
C THR A 365 17.61 -19.93 -2.00
N ALA A 366 16.32 -20.27 -1.99
CA ALA A 366 15.60 -20.63 -3.21
C ALA A 366 15.51 -19.45 -4.18
N ALA A 367 15.21 -18.24 -3.68
CA ALA A 367 15.19 -17.03 -4.51
C ALA A 367 16.55 -16.79 -5.19
N THR A 368 17.65 -16.89 -4.45
CA THR A 368 19.01 -16.69 -5.00
C THR A 368 19.33 -17.75 -6.07
N GLN A 369 18.97 -19.01 -5.83
CA GLN A 369 19.17 -20.07 -6.82
C GLN A 369 18.37 -19.82 -8.09
N PHE A 370 17.07 -19.55 -7.96
CA PHE A 370 16.16 -19.24 -9.07
C PHE A 370 16.67 -18.07 -9.93
N ILE A 371 17.08 -16.98 -9.26
CA ILE A 371 17.64 -15.79 -9.93
C ILE A 371 18.91 -16.17 -10.70
N ASN A 372 19.86 -16.88 -10.07
CA ASN A 372 21.12 -17.23 -10.72
C ASN A 372 20.92 -18.10 -11.96
N GLU A 373 20.00 -19.07 -11.92
CA GLU A 373 19.69 -19.94 -13.07
C GLU A 373 19.19 -19.12 -14.26
N LEU A 374 18.20 -18.23 -14.07
CA LEU A 374 17.67 -17.43 -15.16
C LEU A 374 18.63 -16.30 -15.59
N LYS A 375 19.43 -15.76 -14.69
CA LYS A 375 20.49 -14.82 -15.05
C LYS A 375 21.59 -15.49 -15.88
N SER A 376 21.86 -16.77 -15.69
CA SER A 376 22.81 -17.51 -16.53
C SER A 376 22.37 -17.60 -18.00
N LEU A 377 21.06 -17.48 -18.27
CA LEU A 377 20.48 -17.38 -19.61
C LEU A 377 20.54 -15.94 -20.16
N GLY A 378 20.72 -14.93 -19.32
CA GLY A 378 20.76 -13.52 -19.69
C GLY A 378 19.60 -12.68 -19.18
N CYS A 379 18.64 -13.26 -18.43
CA CYS A 379 17.50 -12.51 -17.87
C CYS A 379 17.93 -11.50 -16.82
N HIS A 380 17.10 -10.46 -16.63
CA HIS A 380 17.23 -9.47 -15.59
C HIS A 380 16.26 -9.71 -14.42
N PHE A 381 16.59 -9.14 -13.27
CA PHE A 381 15.76 -9.22 -12.07
C PHE A 381 15.61 -7.87 -11.39
N ALA A 382 14.42 -7.59 -10.89
CA ALA A 382 14.11 -6.44 -10.05
C ALA A 382 13.60 -6.90 -8.67
N LEU A 383 14.02 -6.20 -7.63
CA LEU A 383 13.47 -6.34 -6.27
C LEU A 383 12.41 -5.28 -6.07
N ASP A 384 11.18 -5.72 -5.88
CA ASP A 384 9.99 -4.87 -5.81
C ASP A 384 9.58 -4.54 -4.36
N ASP A 385 8.79 -3.48 -4.17
CA ASP A 385 8.30 -2.96 -2.88
C ASP A 385 9.42 -2.68 -1.85
N PHE A 386 10.61 -2.28 -2.33
CA PHE A 386 11.77 -2.16 -1.45
C PHE A 386 11.64 -1.01 -0.45
N GLY A 387 11.88 -1.36 0.83
CA GLY A 387 11.87 -0.42 1.96
C GLY A 387 10.60 -0.45 2.79
N SER A 388 9.52 -1.10 2.34
CA SER A 388 8.25 -1.21 3.09
C SER A 388 8.31 -2.27 4.21
N GLY A 389 9.31 -3.18 4.17
CA GLY A 389 9.49 -4.28 5.12
C GLY A 389 10.47 -3.97 6.26
N LEU A 390 10.81 -5.02 7.04
CA LEU A 390 11.87 -4.99 8.08
C LEU A 390 13.26 -5.04 7.44
N SER A 391 13.60 -4.05 6.65
CA SER A 391 14.77 -4.06 5.77
C SER A 391 16.08 -4.06 6.55
N SER A 392 16.71 -5.22 6.62
CA SER A 392 18.14 -5.30 6.84
C SER A 392 18.82 -5.31 5.47
N PHE A 393 19.51 -4.27 5.07
CA PHE A 393 20.29 -4.19 3.82
C PHE A 393 21.31 -5.33 3.63
N ALA A 394 21.52 -6.15 4.67
CA ALA A 394 22.49 -7.23 4.67
C ALA A 394 22.17 -8.33 3.63
N TYR A 395 20.90 -8.66 3.40
CA TYR A 395 20.53 -9.69 2.42
C TYR A 395 20.64 -9.18 0.98
N LEU A 396 20.41 -7.87 0.75
CA LEU A 396 20.48 -7.26 -0.58
C LEU A 396 21.86 -7.42 -1.24
N ARG A 397 22.90 -7.46 -0.42
CA ARG A 397 24.27 -7.72 -0.89
C ARG A 397 24.41 -9.06 -1.59
N ASN A 398 23.66 -10.07 -1.15
CA ASN A 398 23.75 -11.43 -1.65
C ASN A 398 22.68 -11.76 -2.71
N LEU A 399 21.72 -10.84 -2.92
CA LEU A 399 20.66 -11.03 -3.90
C LEU A 399 21.11 -10.48 -5.26
N PRO A 400 21.23 -11.33 -6.30
CA PRO A 400 21.83 -10.93 -7.58
C PRO A 400 20.82 -10.25 -8.52
N VAL A 401 20.05 -9.27 -8.00
CA VAL A 401 19.10 -8.46 -8.79
C VAL A 401 19.84 -7.30 -9.49
N ASP A 402 19.28 -6.83 -10.61
CA ASP A 402 19.82 -5.73 -11.41
C ASP A 402 19.17 -4.40 -11.02
N PHE A 403 17.89 -4.45 -10.61
CA PHE A 403 17.09 -3.28 -10.28
C PHE A 403 16.54 -3.36 -8.86
N ILE A 404 16.31 -2.18 -8.27
CA ILE A 404 15.58 -2.00 -7.01
C ILE A 404 14.43 -1.03 -7.31
N LYS A 405 13.18 -1.48 -7.09
CA LYS A 405 11.99 -0.63 -7.20
C LYS A 405 11.71 -0.03 -5.83
N ILE A 406 11.74 1.29 -5.76
CA ILE A 406 11.51 2.04 -4.52
C ILE A 406 10.01 2.16 -4.32
N ASP A 407 9.51 1.60 -3.21
CA ASP A 407 8.07 1.57 -2.89
C ASP A 407 7.45 2.99 -2.93
N GLY A 408 6.30 3.07 -3.55
CA GLY A 408 5.51 4.28 -3.69
C GLY A 408 5.13 4.96 -2.37
N VAL A 409 5.13 4.25 -1.25
CA VAL A 409 4.91 4.82 0.09
C VAL A 409 5.91 5.93 0.39
N PHE A 410 7.16 5.81 -0.06
CA PHE A 410 8.17 6.85 0.11
C PHE A 410 8.14 7.87 -1.02
N VAL A 411 7.88 7.44 -2.26
CA VAL A 411 7.97 8.30 -3.44
C VAL A 411 6.87 9.36 -3.48
N LYS A 412 5.66 9.05 -3.05
CA LYS A 412 4.50 9.96 -3.11
C LYS A 412 4.74 11.28 -2.37
N ASP A 413 5.42 11.23 -1.24
CA ASP A 413 5.54 12.36 -0.31
C ASP A 413 6.90 13.06 -0.35
N ILE A 414 7.82 12.69 -1.28
CA ILE A 414 9.19 13.24 -1.32
C ILE A 414 9.29 14.75 -1.50
N THR A 415 8.25 15.39 -2.00
CA THR A 415 8.18 16.85 -2.17
C THR A 415 7.85 17.59 -0.88
N HIS A 416 7.26 16.93 0.09
CA HIS A 416 6.72 17.53 1.32
C HIS A 416 7.29 16.91 2.59
N ASP A 417 7.67 15.63 2.57
CA ASP A 417 8.20 14.90 3.70
C ASP A 417 9.71 14.69 3.58
N ARG A 418 10.45 15.29 4.56
CA ARG A 418 11.92 15.16 4.64
C ARG A 418 12.38 13.73 4.95
N ILE A 419 11.56 12.94 5.66
CA ILE A 419 11.89 11.57 6.00
C ILE A 419 11.74 10.71 4.74
N ALA A 420 10.64 10.83 4.01
CA ALA A 420 10.44 10.17 2.73
C ALA A 420 11.58 10.49 1.74
N LEU A 421 11.96 11.77 1.64
CA LEU A 421 13.08 12.21 0.82
C LEU A 421 14.41 11.55 1.26
N ALA A 422 14.69 11.50 2.56
CA ALA A 422 15.91 10.87 3.09
C ALA A 422 15.92 9.36 2.84
N MET A 423 14.76 8.69 2.92
CA MET A 423 14.63 7.26 2.61
C MET A 423 14.91 6.98 1.13
N VAL A 424 14.29 7.73 0.22
CA VAL A 424 14.52 7.57 -1.24
C VAL A 424 15.99 7.82 -1.58
N ASN A 425 16.62 8.87 -1.03
CA ASN A 425 18.06 9.12 -1.20
C ASN A 425 18.90 7.93 -0.73
N SER A 426 18.61 7.43 0.49
CA SER A 426 19.39 6.33 1.08
C SER A 426 19.27 5.03 0.27
N ILE A 427 18.06 4.72 -0.21
CA ILE A 427 17.82 3.53 -1.05
C ILE A 427 18.57 3.68 -2.38
N ASN A 428 18.50 4.85 -3.01
CA ASN A 428 19.18 5.14 -4.26
C ASN A 428 20.72 5.01 -4.10
N ASP A 429 21.29 5.64 -3.10
CA ASP A 429 22.74 5.60 -2.84
C ASP A 429 23.23 4.16 -2.57
N ILE A 430 22.50 3.41 -1.74
CA ILE A 430 22.84 2.02 -1.44
C ILE A 430 22.72 1.14 -2.69
N GLY A 431 21.65 1.31 -3.48
CA GLY A 431 21.47 0.64 -4.76
C GLY A 431 22.67 0.86 -5.69
N HIS A 432 23.06 2.10 -5.89
CA HIS A 432 24.20 2.47 -6.74
C HIS A 432 25.54 1.93 -6.22
N VAL A 433 25.80 2.01 -4.90
CA VAL A 433 27.01 1.43 -4.29
C VAL A 433 27.08 -0.08 -4.50
N MET A 434 25.92 -0.76 -4.56
CA MET A 434 25.83 -2.20 -4.87
C MET A 434 25.81 -2.50 -6.39
N GLY A 435 25.96 -1.49 -7.25
CA GLY A 435 25.95 -1.64 -8.71
C GLY A 435 24.59 -1.96 -9.29
N LYS A 436 23.50 -1.63 -8.58
CA LYS A 436 22.12 -1.84 -9.02
C LYS A 436 21.53 -0.53 -9.53
N LYS A 437 20.55 -0.64 -10.44
CA LYS A 437 19.75 0.50 -10.90
C LYS A 437 18.52 0.68 -10.04
N THR A 438 18.01 1.91 -9.94
CA THR A 438 16.85 2.22 -9.12
C THR A 438 15.67 2.65 -9.99
N ILE A 439 14.46 2.22 -9.63
CA ILE A 439 13.19 2.58 -10.27
C ILE A 439 12.29 3.16 -9.19
N ALA A 440 11.85 4.40 -9.33
CA ALA A 440 10.88 4.98 -8.40
C ALA A 440 9.46 4.70 -8.89
N GLU A 441 8.64 4.13 -8.00
CA GLU A 441 7.25 3.82 -8.28
C GLU A 441 6.30 4.95 -7.87
N PHE A 442 5.04 4.88 -8.34
CA PHE A 442 3.97 5.84 -8.01
C PHE A 442 4.35 7.30 -8.26
N VAL A 443 5.08 7.57 -9.33
CA VAL A 443 5.40 8.95 -9.75
C VAL A 443 4.13 9.59 -10.32
N GLU A 444 3.43 10.37 -9.51
CA GLU A 444 2.11 10.91 -9.83
C GLU A 444 2.12 12.38 -10.26
N SER A 445 3.27 13.07 -10.15
CA SER A 445 3.39 14.49 -10.51
C SER A 445 4.78 14.86 -11.06
N GLU A 446 4.83 15.93 -11.86
CA GLU A 446 6.09 16.48 -12.36
C GLU A 446 7.00 16.96 -11.22
N GLY A 447 6.43 17.44 -10.10
CA GLY A 447 7.21 17.83 -8.92
C GLY A 447 7.98 16.66 -8.30
N ILE A 448 7.35 15.48 -8.22
CA ILE A 448 8.00 14.24 -7.79
C ILE A 448 9.10 13.87 -8.78
N LEU A 449 8.81 13.88 -10.09
CA LEU A 449 9.76 13.52 -11.13
C LEU A 449 11.00 14.43 -11.12
N GLN A 450 10.80 15.73 -10.92
CA GLN A 450 11.91 16.68 -10.79
C GLN A 450 12.78 16.36 -9.57
N LYS A 451 12.15 16.00 -8.44
CA LYS A 451 12.87 15.65 -7.21
C LYS A 451 13.68 14.36 -7.38
N LEU A 452 13.14 13.36 -8.06
CA LEU A 452 13.84 12.13 -8.40
C LEU A 452 15.06 12.37 -9.32
N ARG A 453 14.96 13.33 -10.25
CA ARG A 453 16.11 13.77 -11.06
C ARG A 453 17.23 14.39 -10.21
N GLU A 454 16.85 15.21 -9.21
CA GLU A 454 17.82 15.80 -8.28
C GLU A 454 18.54 14.77 -7.42
N ILE A 455 17.82 13.71 -7.01
CA ILE A 455 18.35 12.57 -6.24
C ILE A 455 19.27 11.70 -7.13
N GLY A 456 19.02 11.65 -8.43
CA GLY A 456 19.76 10.80 -9.36
C GLY A 456 19.22 9.37 -9.44
N VAL A 457 17.91 9.18 -9.21
CA VAL A 457 17.22 7.91 -9.48
C VAL A 457 17.30 7.59 -10.98
N ASP A 458 17.44 6.31 -11.34
CA ASP A 458 17.67 5.91 -12.72
C ASP A 458 16.37 5.94 -13.56
N TYR A 459 15.29 5.36 -13.07
CA TYR A 459 14.03 5.21 -13.78
C TYR A 459 12.83 5.66 -12.94
N ALA A 460 11.73 5.98 -13.62
CA ALA A 460 10.46 6.34 -13.00
C ALA A 460 9.30 5.56 -13.60
N GLN A 461 8.34 5.18 -12.75
CA GLN A 461 7.08 4.55 -13.11
C GLN A 461 5.95 5.19 -12.31
N GLY A 462 4.82 5.47 -12.97
CA GLY A 462 3.66 6.06 -12.31
C GLY A 462 2.74 6.78 -13.27
N TYR A 463 1.66 7.34 -12.77
CA TYR A 463 0.62 7.94 -13.62
C TYR A 463 1.05 9.20 -14.34
N SER A 464 2.08 9.90 -13.88
CA SER A 464 2.64 11.04 -14.63
C SER A 464 3.54 10.59 -15.80
N ILE A 465 3.99 9.34 -15.79
CA ILE A 465 4.74 8.72 -16.89
C ILE A 465 3.76 8.09 -17.88
N GLY A 466 2.88 7.21 -17.38
CA GLY A 466 1.85 6.54 -18.15
C GLY A 466 0.95 5.69 -17.25
N ARG A 467 -0.34 5.67 -17.57
CA ARG A 467 -1.28 4.74 -16.90
C ARG A 467 -1.16 3.36 -17.54
N PRO A 468 -1.45 2.28 -16.77
CA PRO A 468 -1.58 0.97 -17.37
C PRO A 468 -2.60 0.97 -18.51
N GLN A 469 -2.21 0.44 -19.68
CA GLN A 469 -3.03 0.31 -20.89
C GLN A 469 -3.06 -1.16 -21.32
N PRO A 470 -4.11 -1.62 -22.03
CA PRO A 470 -4.12 -2.96 -22.62
C PRO A 470 -2.85 -3.20 -23.46
N ILE A 471 -2.31 -4.41 -23.40
CA ILE A 471 -1.07 -4.72 -24.15
C ILE A 471 -1.30 -4.59 -25.65
N GLU A 472 -2.52 -4.82 -26.12
CA GLU A 472 -2.93 -4.68 -27.52
C GLU A 472 -2.84 -3.25 -28.04
N ASP A 473 -2.85 -2.25 -27.15
CA ASP A 473 -2.72 -0.83 -27.51
C ASP A 473 -1.23 -0.40 -27.68
N MET A 474 -0.28 -1.31 -27.44
CA MET A 474 1.14 -1.06 -27.64
C MET A 474 1.45 -1.10 -29.14
N THR A 475 1.73 0.07 -29.74
CA THR A 475 2.03 0.26 -31.17
C THR A 475 3.50 0.63 -31.40
#